data_aba08dc52d99a8dcac6f1f3435e2b980
#
_entry.id   aba08dc52d99a8dcac6f1f3435e2b980
#
_cell.length_a   1.000
_cell.length_b   1.000
_cell.length_c   1.000
_cell.angle_alpha   90.00
_cell.angle_beta   90.00
_cell.angle_gamma   90.00
#
_symmetry.space_group_name_H-M   'P 1'
#
loop_
_entity.id
_entity.type
_entity.pdbx_description
1 polymer ?
#
loop_
_entity_poly.entity_id
_entity_poly.type
_entity_poly.pdbx_seq_one_letter_code
_entity_poly.pdbx_strand_id
1 'polypeptide(L)'
;MQIRRETKIGLLTAGALALLIWGYEFLKGRNILQSSQIFISEYDNVDELKKSNPIQVNGLQVGIVRAVYLNPQNLTSIIVEMDVSKDIKVPLGTVAEIHTSSLMGGRIIELVFPAE
;
A
#
# COMPACT_ATOMS: atom_id res chain seq x y z
N MET A 1 20.82 -32.95 35.05
CA MET A 1 19.45 -33.32 34.67
C MET A 1 19.44 -33.82 33.24
N GLN A 2 19.13 -35.09 33.07
CA GLN A 2 19.12 -35.65 31.73
C GLN A 2 17.77 -35.37 31.06
N ILE A 3 17.84 -34.67 29.98
CA ILE A 3 16.64 -34.39 29.17
C ILE A 3 16.42 -35.58 28.26
N ARG A 4 15.24 -36.15 28.28
CA ARG A 4 14.89 -37.26 27.41
C ARG A 4 14.97 -36.88 25.96
N ARG A 5 15.28 -37.83 25.07
CA ARG A 5 15.32 -37.59 23.64
C ARG A 5 14.06 -36.94 23.13
N GLU A 6 12.94 -37.43 23.60
CA GLU A 6 11.62 -36.91 23.21
C GLU A 6 11.42 -35.46 23.59
N THR A 7 11.92 -35.07 24.74
CA THR A 7 11.87 -33.69 25.21
C THR A 7 12.73 -32.78 24.34
N LYS A 8 13.93 -33.26 23.96
CA LYS A 8 14.82 -32.49 23.07
C LYS A 8 14.20 -32.27 21.71
N ILE A 9 13.62 -33.32 21.15
CA ILE A 9 12.96 -33.22 19.84
C ILE A 9 11.77 -32.31 19.90
N GLY A 10 10.96 -32.40 20.93
CA GLY A 10 9.80 -31.53 21.12
C GLY A 10 10.18 -30.08 21.28
N LEU A 11 11.23 -29.80 22.07
CA LEU A 11 11.72 -28.45 22.28
C LEU A 11 12.26 -27.85 20.98
N LEU A 12 13.01 -28.66 20.24
CA LEU A 12 13.56 -28.22 18.95
C LEU A 12 12.47 -27.94 17.93
N THR A 13 11.47 -28.80 17.88
CA THR A 13 10.32 -28.64 16.98
C THR A 13 9.53 -27.38 17.35
N ALA A 14 9.28 -27.16 18.63
CA ALA A 14 8.57 -25.97 19.09
C ALA A 14 9.34 -24.69 18.75
N GLY A 15 10.65 -24.71 18.91
CA GLY A 15 11.49 -23.59 18.53
C GLY A 15 11.47 -23.32 17.04
N ALA A 16 11.53 -24.38 16.24
CA ALA A 16 11.46 -24.25 14.78
C ALA A 16 10.13 -23.67 14.31
N LEU A 17 9.03 -24.15 14.90
CA LEU A 17 7.70 -23.60 14.57
C LEU A 17 7.56 -22.14 14.96
N ALA A 18 8.09 -21.77 16.13
CA ALA A 18 8.05 -20.39 16.58
C ALA A 18 8.83 -19.47 15.65
N LEU A 19 10.02 -19.93 15.22
CA LEU A 19 10.83 -19.17 14.26
C LEU A 19 10.14 -19.07 12.90
N LEU A 20 9.45 -20.09 12.49
CA LEU A 20 8.78 -20.12 11.22
C LEU A 20 7.60 -19.14 11.20
N ILE A 21 6.83 -19.11 12.28
CA ILE A 21 5.71 -18.16 12.41
C ILE A 21 6.23 -16.74 12.44
N TRP A 22 7.29 -16.51 13.21
CA TRP A 22 7.88 -15.18 13.32
C TRP A 22 8.47 -14.72 12.00
N GLY A 23 9.18 -15.61 11.31
CA GLY A 23 9.73 -15.30 10.00
C GLY A 23 8.66 -15.07 8.94
N TYR A 24 7.56 -15.79 9.04
CA TYR A 24 6.44 -15.62 8.11
C TYR A 24 5.81 -14.23 8.26
N GLU A 25 5.60 -13.78 9.49
CA GLU A 25 5.07 -12.44 9.73
C GLU A 25 6.03 -11.36 9.23
N PHE A 26 7.31 -11.60 9.38
CA PHE A 26 8.33 -10.68 8.88
C PHE A 26 8.31 -10.61 7.35
N LEU A 27 8.13 -11.77 6.71
CA LEU A 27 8.10 -11.85 5.25
C LEU A 27 6.81 -11.34 4.62
N LYS A 28 5.77 -11.18 5.40
CA LYS A 28 4.50 -10.66 4.90
C LYS A 28 4.56 -9.21 4.43
N GLY A 29 5.75 -8.68 4.30
CA GLY A 29 5.92 -7.34 3.78
C GLY A 29 5.49 -6.25 4.74
N ARG A 30 5.41 -6.58 6.00
CA ARG A 30 5.30 -5.55 6.99
C ARG A 30 6.64 -4.87 7.10
N ASN A 31 6.80 -3.92 6.25
CA ASN A 31 7.95 -3.07 6.37
C ASN A 31 7.74 -2.18 7.58
N ILE A 32 8.11 -2.72 8.72
CA ILE A 32 8.13 -1.93 9.94
C ILE A 32 9.06 -0.74 9.74
N LEU A 33 10.03 -0.90 8.83
CA LEU A 33 11.02 0.13 8.52
C LEU A 33 10.60 1.03 7.36
N GLN A 34 9.71 0.57 6.49
CA GLN A 34 9.15 1.37 5.42
C GLN A 34 7.71 1.65 5.73
N SER A 35 7.47 2.71 6.42
CA SER A 35 6.12 3.15 6.63
C SER A 35 5.67 3.91 5.39
N SER A 36 4.48 3.62 4.94
CA SER A 36 3.82 4.34 3.88
C SER A 36 2.91 5.40 4.47
N GLN A 37 2.68 6.46 3.72
CA GLN A 37 1.69 7.46 4.10
C GLN A 37 0.45 7.25 3.26
N ILE A 38 -0.70 7.44 3.90
CA ILE A 38 -1.97 7.24 3.24
C ILE A 38 -2.62 8.60 3.02
N PHE A 39 -2.95 8.87 1.78
CA PHE A 39 -3.68 10.07 1.39
C PHE A 39 -5.07 9.67 0.93
N ILE A 40 -6.03 10.51 1.22
CA ILE A 40 -7.42 10.28 0.83
C ILE A 40 -7.85 11.42 -0.07
N SER A 41 -8.36 11.06 -1.25
CA SER A 41 -8.91 12.03 -2.20
C SER A 41 -10.34 11.68 -2.52
N GLU A 42 -11.11 12.68 -2.86
CA GLU A 42 -12.52 12.53 -3.21
C GLU A 42 -12.72 12.98 -4.66
N TYR A 43 -13.40 12.15 -5.45
CA TYR A 43 -13.66 12.41 -6.86
C TYR A 43 -15.13 12.21 -7.18
N ASP A 44 -15.61 12.93 -8.16
CA ASP A 44 -16.96 12.70 -8.70
C ASP A 44 -16.97 11.49 -9.62
N ASN A 45 -15.88 11.25 -10.32
CA ASN A 45 -15.75 10.15 -11.27
C ASN A 45 -14.28 9.72 -11.32
N VAL A 46 -14.05 8.43 -11.20
CA VAL A 46 -12.68 7.89 -11.23
C VAL A 46 -12.38 7.13 -12.53
N ASP A 47 -13.29 7.09 -13.48
CA ASP A 47 -13.08 6.48 -14.81
C ASP A 47 -12.52 5.08 -14.73
N GLU A 48 -13.11 4.23 -13.89
CA GLU A 48 -12.70 2.84 -13.70
C GLU A 48 -11.35 2.66 -13.01
N LEU A 49 -10.91 3.66 -12.26
CA LEU A 49 -9.73 3.48 -11.41
C LEU A 49 -9.98 2.36 -10.41
N LYS A 50 -9.01 1.47 -10.28
CA LYS A 50 -9.15 0.29 -9.44
C LYS A 50 -8.06 0.24 -8.38
N LYS A 51 -8.28 -0.62 -7.39
CA LYS A 51 -7.26 -0.93 -6.40
C LYS A 51 -5.99 -1.44 -7.09
N SER A 52 -4.85 -1.05 -6.56
CA SER A 52 -3.52 -1.43 -7.04
C SER A 52 -3.06 -0.70 -8.31
N ASN A 53 -3.85 0.23 -8.83
CA ASN A 53 -3.37 1.06 -9.92
C ASN A 53 -2.20 1.94 -9.44
N PRO A 54 -1.21 2.20 -10.31
CA PRO A 54 -0.02 2.93 -9.86
C PRO A 54 -0.29 4.42 -9.65
N ILE A 55 0.46 4.98 -8.69
CA ILE A 55 0.49 6.42 -8.45
C ILE A 55 1.87 6.91 -8.85
N GLN A 56 1.91 7.95 -9.68
CA GLN A 56 3.15 8.44 -10.26
C GLN A 56 3.34 9.93 -10.02
N VAL A 57 4.59 10.33 -10.00
CA VAL A 57 4.99 11.74 -10.04
C VAL A 57 5.98 11.89 -11.20
N ASN A 58 5.63 12.67 -12.20
CA ASN A 58 6.45 12.88 -13.38
C ASN A 58 6.90 11.57 -14.04
N GLY A 59 6.01 10.57 -14.04
CA GLY A 59 6.31 9.27 -14.63
C GLY A 59 6.99 8.28 -13.70
N LEU A 60 7.37 8.71 -12.51
CA LEU A 60 7.99 7.82 -11.52
C LEU A 60 6.93 7.27 -10.57
N GLN A 61 6.84 5.96 -10.48
CA GLN A 61 5.89 5.33 -9.57
C GLN A 61 6.30 5.55 -8.12
N VAL A 62 5.42 6.17 -7.35
CA VAL A 62 5.69 6.51 -5.95
C VAL A 62 4.74 5.82 -4.99
N GLY A 63 3.73 5.15 -5.50
CA GLY A 63 2.76 4.46 -4.66
C GLY A 63 1.74 3.69 -5.47
N ILE A 64 0.74 3.19 -4.77
CA ILE A 64 -0.38 2.46 -5.39
C ILE A 64 -1.70 2.91 -4.79
N VAL A 65 -2.78 2.67 -5.52
CA VAL A 65 -4.13 2.88 -5.01
C VAL A 65 -4.44 1.77 -4.03
N ARG A 66 -4.76 2.12 -2.81
CA ARG A 66 -5.06 1.17 -1.76
C ARG A 66 -6.51 0.69 -1.79
N ALA A 67 -7.43 1.63 -1.99
CA ALA A 67 -8.85 1.31 -2.02
C ALA A 67 -9.61 2.38 -2.81
N VAL A 68 -10.70 1.97 -3.42
CA VAL A 68 -11.62 2.87 -4.11
C VAL A 68 -13.03 2.47 -3.71
N TYR A 69 -13.81 3.40 -3.17
CA TYR A 69 -15.17 3.11 -2.73
C TYR A 69 -16.01 4.37 -2.74
N LEU A 70 -17.32 4.16 -2.75
CA LEU A 70 -18.27 5.26 -2.66
C LEU A 70 -18.24 5.86 -1.26
N ASN A 71 -18.34 7.18 -1.20
CA ASN A 71 -18.42 7.87 0.08
C ASN A 71 -19.72 7.45 0.79
N PRO A 72 -19.65 6.84 1.98
CA PRO A 72 -20.87 6.38 2.66
C PRO A 72 -21.81 7.49 3.10
N GLN A 73 -21.30 8.70 3.22
CA GLN A 73 -22.12 9.86 3.59
C GLN A 73 -22.68 10.59 2.39
N ASN A 74 -21.99 10.48 1.26
CA ASN A 74 -22.39 11.14 0.03
C ASN A 74 -22.14 10.19 -1.15
N LEU A 75 -23.16 9.49 -1.57
CA LEU A 75 -23.02 8.46 -2.59
C LEU A 75 -22.75 9.01 -3.99
N THR A 76 -22.66 10.33 -4.13
CA THR A 76 -22.32 10.95 -5.41
C THR A 76 -20.82 11.16 -5.59
N SER A 77 -20.04 10.89 -4.54
CA SER A 77 -18.59 11.03 -4.62
C SER A 77 -17.90 9.71 -4.33
N ILE A 78 -16.67 9.59 -4.81
CA ILE A 78 -15.87 8.39 -4.68
C ILE A 78 -14.61 8.72 -3.89
N ILE A 79 -14.32 7.90 -2.89
CA ILE A 79 -13.13 8.08 -2.07
C ILE A 79 -12.05 7.14 -2.57
N VAL A 80 -10.87 7.71 -2.79
CA VAL A 80 -9.69 6.97 -3.22
C VAL A 80 -8.65 7.08 -2.12
N GLU A 81 -8.26 5.94 -1.57
CA GLU A 81 -7.17 5.86 -0.60
C GLU A 81 -5.89 5.52 -1.33
N MET A 82 -4.88 6.35 -1.14
CA MET A 82 -3.60 6.22 -1.83
C MET A 82 -2.51 5.88 -0.83
N ASP A 83 -1.73 4.86 -1.15
CA ASP A 83 -0.59 4.45 -0.35
C ASP A 83 0.67 4.93 -1.05
N VAL A 84 1.33 5.93 -0.48
CA VAL A 84 2.49 6.58 -1.08
C VAL A 84 3.69 6.38 -0.18
N SER A 85 4.86 6.16 -0.78
CA SER A 85 6.10 5.97 -0.03
C SER A 85 6.40 7.18 0.85
N LYS A 86 6.82 6.93 2.09
CA LYS A 86 7.19 8.00 3.03
C LYS A 86 8.44 8.76 2.60
N ASP A 87 9.24 8.17 1.73
CA ASP A 87 10.41 8.85 1.21
C ASP A 87 10.05 10.06 0.36
N ILE A 88 8.80 10.14 -0.06
CA ILE A 88 8.33 11.21 -0.93
C ILE A 88 7.54 12.20 -0.09
N LYS A 89 8.01 13.44 -0.09
CA LYS A 89 7.30 14.53 0.59
C LYS A 89 6.28 15.12 -0.39
N VAL A 90 5.02 14.96 -0.03
CA VAL A 90 3.94 15.52 -0.84
C VAL A 90 3.62 16.91 -0.30
N PRO A 91 3.90 17.97 -1.06
CA PRO A 91 3.65 19.33 -0.59
C PRO A 91 2.17 19.65 -0.53
N LEU A 92 1.82 20.64 0.27
CA LEU A 92 0.45 21.13 0.31
C LEU A 92 0.09 21.72 -1.05
N GLY A 93 -1.14 21.48 -1.47
CA GLY A 93 -1.60 21.96 -2.77
C GLY A 93 -1.36 20.97 -3.91
N THR A 94 -0.82 19.79 -3.60
CA THR A 94 -0.65 18.75 -4.61
C THR A 94 -2.01 18.26 -5.10
N VAL A 95 -2.13 18.12 -6.41
CA VAL A 95 -3.37 17.64 -7.04
C VAL A 95 -3.13 16.22 -7.55
N ALA A 96 -4.03 15.33 -7.21
CA ALA A 96 -3.98 13.94 -7.70
C ALA A 96 -4.90 13.83 -8.91
N GLU A 97 -4.33 13.74 -10.08
CA GLU A 97 -5.08 13.65 -11.35
C GLU A 97 -5.14 12.19 -11.80
N ILE A 98 -6.28 11.81 -12.37
CA ILE A 98 -6.45 10.48 -12.92
C ILE A 98 -6.18 10.55 -14.43
N HIS A 99 -5.22 9.77 -14.90
CA HIS A 99 -4.84 9.72 -16.30
C HIS A 99 -4.98 8.30 -16.84
N THR A 100 -5.06 8.19 -18.15
CA THR A 100 -5.09 6.88 -18.81
C THR A 100 -3.65 6.45 -19.12
N SER A 101 -3.32 5.21 -18.72
CA SER A 101 -2.06 4.61 -19.14
C SER A 101 -2.15 4.27 -20.61
N SER A 102 -1.25 4.80 -21.42
CA SER A 102 -1.33 4.74 -22.88
C SER A 102 -1.20 3.35 -23.47
N LEU A 103 -0.53 2.43 -22.78
CA LEU A 103 -0.20 1.13 -23.35
C LEU A 103 -1.21 0.03 -23.01
N MET A 104 -1.87 0.14 -21.86
CA MET A 104 -2.72 -0.95 -21.37
C MET A 104 -4.17 -0.53 -21.17
N GLY A 105 -4.50 0.71 -21.44
CA GLY A 105 -5.84 1.22 -21.18
C GLY A 105 -6.21 1.35 -19.72
N GLY A 106 -5.25 1.09 -18.81
CA GLY A 106 -5.49 1.23 -17.39
C GLY A 106 -5.45 2.67 -16.93
N ARG A 107 -5.88 2.90 -15.70
CA ARG A 107 -5.86 4.23 -15.11
C ARG A 107 -4.69 4.36 -14.15
N ILE A 108 -4.12 5.54 -14.08
CA ILE A 108 -3.07 5.88 -13.13
C ILE A 108 -3.43 7.17 -12.44
N ILE A 109 -2.90 7.36 -11.24
CA ILE A 109 -3.00 8.65 -10.55
C ILE A 109 -1.67 9.35 -10.72
N GLU A 110 -1.69 10.58 -11.21
CA GLU A 110 -0.51 11.40 -11.29
C GLU A 110 -0.62 12.52 -10.26
N LEU A 111 0.38 12.60 -9.38
CA LEU A 111 0.46 13.67 -8.41
C LEU A 111 1.16 14.86 -9.05
N VAL A 112 0.42 15.96 -9.13
CA VAL A 112 0.94 17.21 -9.68
C VAL A 112 1.27 18.13 -8.52
N PHE A 113 2.55 18.37 -8.30
CA PHE A 113 2.98 19.23 -7.22
C PHE A 113 2.75 20.69 -7.61
N PRO A 114 2.43 21.53 -6.62
CA PRO A 114 2.20 22.94 -6.93
C PRO A 114 3.48 23.61 -7.42
N ALA A 115 3.34 24.45 -8.41
CA ALA A 115 4.45 25.28 -8.86
C ALA A 115 4.70 26.36 -7.81
N GLU A 116 5.95 26.50 -7.39
CA GLU A 116 6.33 27.57 -6.48
C GLU A 116 6.53 28.87 -7.22
#